data_8e34b8b6ac3938dc203606415f52f4d1
#
_entry.id   8e34b8b6ac3938dc203606415f52f4d1
#
_cell.length_a   1.000
_cell.length_b   1.000
_cell.length_c   1.000
_cell.angle_alpha   90.00
_cell.angle_beta   90.00
_cell.angle_gamma   90.00
#
_symmetry.space_group_name_H-M   'P 1'
#
loop_
_entity.id
_entity.type
_entity.pdbx_description
1 polymer ?
#
loop_
_entity_poly.entity_id
_entity_poly.type
_entity_poly.pdbx_seq_one_letter_code
_entity_poly.pdbx_strand_id
1 'polypeptide(L)'
;MKKLDKKTKKADKKKQKQQKELKRNAQSAIKYDMMLHDGTCIFNNGIYSQTIEFQDINYVTENDEERRSIFNHFMGLINSSSNPQDFMMTIINKPVSEEEFTNKVFIQEKENDDGHNAKRREWNDTLVKKLGADSSKIETKRYFTFSVK
;
A
#
# COMPACT_ATOMS: atom_id res chain seq x y z
N MET A 1 -34.18 32.09 -40.24
CA MET A 1 -32.99 32.01 -39.33
C MET A 1 -33.17 31.00 -38.15
N LYS A 2 -34.34 30.66 -37.61
CA LYS A 2 -34.50 29.79 -36.41
C LYS A 2 -34.25 28.26 -36.60
N LYS A 3 -34.09 27.76 -37.84
CA LYS A 3 -33.87 26.31 -38.09
C LYS A 3 -32.41 25.89 -38.09
N LEU A 4 -31.45 26.80 -38.33
CA LEU A 4 -30.02 26.49 -38.29
C LEU A 4 -29.53 26.32 -36.85
N ASP A 5 -29.97 27.16 -35.92
CA ASP A 5 -29.58 27.10 -34.51
C ASP A 5 -29.99 25.79 -33.79
N LYS A 6 -31.07 25.14 -34.24
CA LYS A 6 -31.50 23.86 -33.63
C LYS A 6 -30.68 22.67 -34.11
N LYS A 7 -30.10 22.71 -35.32
CA LYS A 7 -29.23 21.64 -35.84
C LYS A 7 -27.83 21.67 -35.18
N THR A 8 -27.27 22.86 -35.04
CA THR A 8 -25.97 23.04 -34.35
C THR A 8 -26.05 22.64 -32.89
N LYS A 9 -27.05 23.07 -32.14
CA LYS A 9 -27.25 22.67 -30.74
C LYS A 9 -27.49 21.16 -30.56
N LYS A 10 -28.10 20.49 -31.55
CA LYS A 10 -28.22 19.01 -31.51
C LYS A 10 -26.93 18.29 -31.82
N ALA A 11 -26.11 18.83 -32.73
CA ALA A 11 -24.79 18.26 -33.03
C ALA A 11 -23.81 18.42 -31.85
N ASP A 12 -23.81 19.58 -31.18
CA ASP A 12 -22.99 19.82 -30.00
C ASP A 12 -23.38 18.95 -28.81
N LYS A 13 -24.69 18.75 -28.57
CA LYS A 13 -25.16 17.82 -27.55
C LYS A 13 -24.78 16.37 -27.86
N LYS A 14 -24.76 15.97 -29.14
CA LYS A 14 -24.36 14.62 -29.56
C LYS A 14 -22.85 14.41 -29.38
N LYS A 15 -22.02 15.42 -29.70
CA LYS A 15 -20.59 15.41 -29.45
C LYS A 15 -20.25 15.37 -27.96
N GLN A 16 -20.95 16.16 -27.12
CA GLN A 16 -20.78 16.14 -25.67
C GLN A 16 -21.21 14.80 -25.05
N LYS A 17 -22.23 14.14 -25.59
CA LYS A 17 -22.66 12.82 -25.13
C LYS A 17 -21.67 11.72 -25.51
N GLN A 18 -21.13 11.77 -26.74
CA GLN A 18 -20.06 10.87 -27.18
C GLN A 18 -18.74 11.06 -26.38
N GLN A 19 -18.36 12.30 -26.07
CA GLN A 19 -17.22 12.56 -25.21
C GLN A 19 -17.43 12.10 -23.77
N LYS A 20 -18.68 12.15 -23.25
CA LYS A 20 -19.02 11.58 -21.93
C LYS A 20 -19.04 10.06 -21.92
N GLU A 21 -19.42 9.40 -23.02
CA GLU A 21 -19.39 7.96 -23.17
C GLU A 21 -17.97 7.42 -23.35
N LEU A 22 -17.10 8.13 -24.07
CA LEU A 22 -15.66 7.82 -24.17
C LEU A 22 -14.94 7.90 -22.81
N LYS A 23 -15.43 8.75 -21.90
CA LYS A 23 -14.87 8.85 -20.52
C LYS A 23 -15.34 7.73 -19.58
N ARG A 24 -16.17 6.80 -20.03
CA ARG A 24 -16.67 5.68 -19.21
C ARG A 24 -16.00 4.34 -19.49
N ASN A 25 -15.02 4.28 -20.37
CA ASN A 25 -14.22 3.06 -20.57
C ASN A 25 -13.32 2.81 -19.36
N ALA A 26 -13.15 1.53 -18.98
CA ALA A 26 -12.27 1.13 -17.89
C ALA A 26 -10.87 1.74 -18.01
N GLN A 27 -10.34 1.86 -19.23
CA GLN A 27 -9.08 2.52 -19.52
C GLN A 27 -9.05 4.01 -19.17
N SER A 28 -10.16 4.73 -19.27
CA SER A 28 -10.22 6.14 -18.88
C SER A 28 -10.39 6.35 -17.37
N ALA A 29 -10.70 5.27 -16.63
CA ALA A 29 -10.71 5.26 -15.17
C ALA A 29 -9.31 5.01 -14.59
N ILE A 30 -8.43 4.37 -15.35
CA ILE A 30 -7.03 4.14 -14.98
C ILE A 30 -6.27 5.45 -15.23
N LYS A 31 -5.67 5.97 -14.15
CA LYS A 31 -5.00 7.28 -14.18
C LYS A 31 -3.52 7.21 -14.55
N TYR A 32 -2.94 6.02 -14.63
CA TYR A 32 -1.54 5.82 -15.01
C TYR A 32 -1.43 5.26 -16.42
N ASP A 33 -0.38 5.67 -17.14
CA ASP A 33 -0.07 5.19 -18.50
C ASP A 33 0.70 3.89 -18.48
N MET A 34 1.66 3.77 -17.57
CA MET A 34 2.59 2.67 -17.53
C MET A 34 3.04 2.38 -16.09
N MET A 35 3.35 1.12 -15.83
CA MET A 35 4.06 0.68 -14.64
C MET A 35 5.36 0.00 -15.06
N LEU A 36 6.48 0.46 -14.53
CA LEU A 36 7.80 -0.11 -14.78
C LEU A 36 8.05 -1.34 -13.92
N HIS A 37 9.10 -2.12 -14.24
CA HIS A 37 9.48 -3.33 -13.52
C HIS A 37 9.89 -3.07 -12.05
N ASP A 38 10.39 -1.88 -11.75
CA ASP A 38 10.78 -1.44 -10.41
C ASP A 38 9.60 -0.94 -9.57
N GLY A 39 8.36 -1.03 -10.10
CA GLY A 39 7.15 -0.56 -9.44
C GLY A 39 6.87 0.94 -9.61
N THR A 40 7.66 1.65 -10.42
CA THR A 40 7.39 3.06 -10.72
C THR A 40 6.18 3.18 -11.64
N CYS A 41 5.19 3.97 -11.23
CA CYS A 41 4.02 4.33 -12.03
C CYS A 41 4.27 5.65 -12.76
N ILE A 42 3.98 5.68 -14.05
CA ILE A 42 4.02 6.88 -14.89
C ILE A 42 2.59 7.32 -15.16
N PHE A 43 2.26 8.56 -14.83
CA PHE A 43 0.94 9.15 -15.05
C PHE A 43 0.92 10.00 -16.31
N ASN A 44 -0.28 10.15 -16.94
CA ASN A 44 -0.52 10.90 -18.17
C ASN A 44 -0.09 12.39 -18.10
N ASN A 45 0.13 12.92 -16.90
CA ASN A 45 0.57 14.31 -16.68
C ASN A 45 2.09 14.45 -16.47
N GLY A 46 2.86 13.38 -16.76
CA GLY A 46 4.31 13.36 -16.58
C GLY A 46 4.76 13.24 -15.13
N ILE A 47 3.89 12.80 -14.23
CA ILE A 47 4.24 12.49 -12.84
C ILE A 47 4.74 11.06 -12.77
N TYR A 48 5.85 10.84 -12.07
CA TYR A 48 6.39 9.55 -11.69
C TYR A 48 6.09 9.31 -10.23
N SER A 49 5.57 8.13 -9.89
CA SER A 49 5.25 7.76 -8.51
C SER A 49 5.75 6.39 -8.18
N GLN A 50 6.33 6.24 -7.00
CA GLN A 50 6.78 4.94 -6.48
C GLN A 50 6.28 4.76 -5.06
N THR A 51 5.89 3.51 -4.75
CA THR A 51 5.43 3.13 -3.41
C THR A 51 6.37 2.08 -2.84
N ILE A 52 6.86 2.32 -1.63
CA ILE A 52 7.69 1.37 -0.88
C ILE A 52 6.93 0.89 0.35
N GLU A 53 7.02 -0.40 0.65
CA GLU A 53 6.56 -0.96 1.92
C GLU A 53 7.69 -0.79 2.95
N PHE A 54 7.35 -0.33 4.15
CA PHE A 54 8.32 -0.17 5.23
C PHE A 54 7.82 -0.85 6.50
N GLN A 55 8.76 -1.32 7.28
CA GLN A 55 8.49 -1.96 8.57
C GLN A 55 8.38 -0.92 9.67
N ASP A 56 7.72 -1.30 10.76
CA ASP A 56 7.64 -0.47 11.95
C ASP A 56 9.02 -0.37 12.62
N ILE A 57 9.29 0.81 13.13
CA ILE A 57 10.47 1.06 13.96
C ILE A 57 9.99 1.09 15.41
N ASN A 58 10.61 0.28 16.25
CA ASN A 58 10.23 0.17 17.64
C ASN A 58 10.70 1.39 18.47
N TYR A 59 10.16 2.55 18.10
CA TYR A 59 10.55 3.84 18.70
C TYR A 59 10.35 3.91 20.21
N VAL A 60 9.36 3.20 20.73
CA VAL A 60 8.97 3.29 22.15
C VAL A 60 9.98 2.65 23.07
N THR A 61 10.64 1.58 22.65
CA THR A 61 11.62 0.82 23.47
C THR A 61 13.04 1.33 23.35
N GLU A 62 13.30 2.22 22.38
CA GLU A 62 14.63 2.76 22.16
C GLU A 62 15.03 3.80 23.22
N ASN A 63 16.32 3.93 23.44
CA ASN A 63 16.87 4.98 24.30
C ASN A 63 16.76 6.38 23.64
N ASP A 64 16.99 7.45 24.40
CA ASP A 64 16.79 8.81 23.91
C ASP A 64 17.72 9.21 22.76
N GLU A 65 18.93 8.64 22.69
CA GLU A 65 19.89 8.90 21.63
C GLU A 65 19.44 8.26 20.31
N GLU A 66 19.01 7.01 20.38
CA GLU A 66 18.46 6.28 19.21
C GLU A 66 17.16 6.90 18.73
N ARG A 67 16.26 7.32 19.61
CA ARG A 67 15.06 8.08 19.23
C ARG A 67 15.37 9.35 18.47
N ARG A 68 16.36 10.12 18.93
CA ARG A 68 16.84 11.33 18.22
C ARG A 68 17.43 10.99 16.86
N SER A 69 18.20 9.92 16.77
CA SER A 69 18.77 9.43 15.51
C SER A 69 17.67 9.05 14.51
N ILE A 70 16.69 8.26 14.93
CA ILE A 70 15.53 7.87 14.11
C ILE A 70 14.78 9.12 13.62
N PHE A 71 14.50 10.06 14.52
CA PHE A 71 13.83 11.31 14.18
C PHE A 71 14.62 12.12 13.14
N ASN A 72 15.92 12.26 13.33
CA ASN A 72 16.80 13.01 12.41
C ASN A 72 16.86 12.36 11.03
N HIS A 73 16.90 11.03 10.94
CA HIS A 73 16.85 10.32 9.67
C HIS A 73 15.51 10.52 8.96
N PHE A 74 14.40 10.46 9.69
CA PHE A 74 13.07 10.73 9.16
C PHE A 74 12.94 12.17 8.64
N MET A 75 13.42 13.15 9.43
CA MET A 75 13.46 14.55 8.99
C MET A 75 14.37 14.75 7.78
N GLY A 76 15.52 14.04 7.74
CA GLY A 76 16.40 14.01 6.59
C GLY A 76 15.71 13.52 5.31
N LEU A 77 14.93 12.46 5.42
CA LEU A 77 14.12 11.94 4.31
C LEU A 77 13.11 12.98 3.80
N ILE A 78 12.37 13.60 4.70
CA ILE A 78 11.38 14.64 4.34
C ILE A 78 12.07 15.86 3.70
N ASN A 79 13.19 16.30 4.26
CA ASN A 79 13.91 17.48 3.79
C ASN A 79 14.82 17.24 2.56
N SER A 80 15.06 15.98 2.18
CA SER A 80 15.86 15.64 1.00
C SER A 80 15.20 16.05 -0.32
N SER A 81 13.91 16.35 -0.28
CA SER A 81 13.13 16.79 -1.44
C SER A 81 13.33 18.27 -1.69
N SER A 82 14.22 18.60 -2.62
CA SER A 82 14.44 20.00 -3.06
C SER A 82 13.37 20.51 -4.05
N ASN A 83 12.51 19.64 -4.58
CA ASN A 83 11.37 19.95 -5.44
C ASN A 83 10.04 19.64 -4.74
N PRO A 84 8.94 20.29 -5.13
CA PRO A 84 7.61 19.94 -4.62
C PRO A 84 7.30 18.49 -4.99
N GLN A 85 7.54 17.61 -4.06
CA GLN A 85 7.20 16.18 -4.15
C GLN A 85 5.99 15.96 -3.26
N ASP A 86 5.02 15.23 -3.79
CA ASP A 86 3.90 14.79 -2.99
C ASP A 86 4.29 13.52 -2.23
N PHE A 87 4.19 13.56 -0.91
CA PHE A 87 4.37 12.41 -0.04
C PHE A 87 3.04 11.92 0.49
N MET A 88 2.83 10.62 0.46
CA MET A 88 1.66 9.99 1.05
C MET A 88 2.08 8.79 1.88
N MET A 89 1.66 8.77 3.14
CA MET A 89 1.77 7.59 4.00
C MET A 89 0.43 6.86 4.02
N THR A 90 0.44 5.58 3.71
CA THR A 90 -0.75 4.73 3.72
C THR A 90 -0.56 3.60 4.73
N ILE A 91 -1.51 3.46 5.65
CA ILE A 91 -1.54 2.37 6.63
C ILE A 91 -2.75 1.50 6.32
N ILE A 92 -2.52 0.23 6.09
CA ILE A 92 -3.56 -0.74 5.76
C ILE A 92 -3.60 -1.82 6.83
N ASN A 93 -4.73 -1.94 7.50
CA ASN A 93 -5.02 -3.04 8.39
C ASN A 93 -5.84 -4.07 7.63
N LYS A 94 -5.28 -5.27 7.43
CA LYS A 94 -5.98 -6.38 6.78
C LYS A 94 -6.09 -7.57 7.73
N PRO A 95 -7.21 -8.30 7.72
CA PRO A 95 -7.28 -9.59 8.41
C PRO A 95 -6.28 -10.56 7.75
N VAL A 96 -5.56 -11.31 8.56
CA VAL A 96 -4.64 -12.35 8.11
C VAL A 96 -5.40 -13.66 8.08
N SER A 97 -5.22 -14.47 7.03
CA SER A 97 -5.79 -15.81 6.98
C SER A 97 -5.15 -16.70 8.06
N GLU A 98 -5.88 -17.71 8.51
CA GLU A 98 -5.38 -18.62 9.52
C GLU A 98 -4.11 -19.38 9.08
N GLU A 99 -4.06 -19.72 7.81
CA GLU A 99 -2.90 -20.36 7.19
C GLU A 99 -1.69 -19.43 7.15
N GLU A 100 -1.88 -18.19 6.70
CA GLU A 100 -0.83 -17.17 6.64
C GLU A 100 -0.28 -16.84 8.04
N PHE A 101 -1.17 -16.75 9.03
CA PHE A 101 -0.81 -16.54 10.42
C PHE A 101 0.02 -17.70 10.97
N THR A 102 -0.45 -18.94 10.76
CA THR A 102 0.23 -20.15 11.20
C THR A 102 1.64 -20.24 10.63
N ASN A 103 1.79 -19.98 9.33
CA ASN A 103 3.10 -20.03 8.67
C ASN A 103 4.09 -18.96 9.17
N LYS A 104 3.58 -17.79 9.60
CA LYS A 104 4.43 -16.69 10.08
C LYS A 104 4.80 -16.78 11.55
N VAL A 105 3.91 -17.33 12.38
CA VAL A 105 4.02 -17.24 13.84
C VAL A 105 4.41 -18.57 14.49
N PHE A 106 4.00 -19.69 13.89
CA PHE A 106 4.28 -21.00 14.45
C PHE A 106 5.67 -21.47 14.07
N ILE A 107 6.33 -22.09 15.06
CA ILE A 107 7.62 -22.73 14.83
C ILE A 107 7.36 -24.06 14.15
N GLN A 108 7.89 -24.21 12.93
CA GLN A 108 7.74 -25.44 12.14
C GLN A 108 8.53 -26.59 12.77
N GLU A 109 7.94 -27.77 12.77
CA GLU A 109 8.64 -28.99 13.18
C GLU A 109 9.71 -29.35 12.11
N LYS A 110 10.83 -29.87 12.57
CA LYS A 110 11.86 -30.38 11.64
C LYS A 110 11.56 -31.82 11.28
N GLU A 111 11.71 -32.16 10.00
CA GLU A 111 11.56 -33.52 9.50
C GLU A 111 12.52 -34.50 10.20
N ASN A 112 13.77 -34.07 10.41
CA ASN A 112 14.71 -34.80 11.26
C ASN A 112 14.64 -34.20 12.66
N ASP A 113 13.92 -34.88 13.56
CA ASP A 113 13.74 -34.40 14.91
C ASP A 113 15.10 -34.25 15.62
N ASP A 114 15.42 -33.00 15.97
CA ASP A 114 16.61 -32.62 16.74
C ASP A 114 16.38 -32.76 18.25
N GLY A 115 15.35 -33.51 18.69
CA GLY A 115 14.92 -33.68 20.06
C GLY A 115 14.10 -32.51 20.61
N HIS A 116 13.75 -31.55 19.79
CA HIS A 116 13.03 -30.33 20.20
C HIS A 116 11.63 -30.16 19.58
N ASN A 117 11.15 -31.10 18.76
CA ASN A 117 9.81 -31.01 18.17
C ASN A 117 8.70 -31.00 19.20
N ALA A 118 8.86 -31.73 20.31
CA ALA A 118 7.91 -31.70 21.42
C ALA A 118 7.77 -30.30 22.03
N LYS A 119 8.89 -29.58 22.23
CA LYS A 119 8.89 -28.18 22.72
C LYS A 119 8.30 -27.20 21.71
N ARG A 120 8.53 -27.40 20.40
CA ARG A 120 7.92 -26.60 19.34
C ARG A 120 6.40 -26.72 19.37
N ARG A 121 5.87 -27.92 19.52
CA ARG A 121 4.43 -28.18 19.68
C ARG A 121 3.86 -27.49 20.91
N GLU A 122 4.48 -27.70 22.07
CA GLU A 122 4.05 -27.10 23.35
C GLU A 122 4.02 -25.54 23.24
N TRP A 123 5.01 -24.94 22.57
CA TRP A 123 5.03 -23.52 22.32
C TRP A 123 3.88 -23.08 21.43
N ASN A 124 3.65 -23.78 20.32
CA ASN A 124 2.57 -23.48 19.39
C ASN A 124 1.19 -23.63 20.07
N ASP A 125 0.98 -24.68 20.88
CA ASP A 125 -0.25 -24.87 21.66
C ASP A 125 -0.46 -23.74 22.68
N THR A 126 0.62 -23.27 23.30
CA THR A 126 0.57 -22.13 24.22
C THR A 126 0.16 -20.85 23.50
N LEU A 127 0.69 -20.62 22.28
CA LEU A 127 0.29 -19.48 21.44
C LEU A 127 -1.18 -19.54 21.06
N VAL A 128 -1.68 -20.71 20.64
CA VAL A 128 -3.11 -20.91 20.32
C VAL A 128 -3.99 -20.57 21.51
N LYS A 129 -3.63 -21.07 22.69
CA LYS A 129 -4.39 -20.80 23.93
C LYS A 129 -4.40 -19.32 24.31
N LYS A 130 -3.26 -18.62 24.15
CA LYS A 130 -3.14 -17.19 24.49
C LYS A 130 -3.86 -16.28 23.49
N LEU A 131 -3.86 -16.66 22.23
CA LEU A 131 -4.48 -15.86 21.17
C LEU A 131 -6.01 -15.92 21.20
N GLY A 132 -6.59 -16.96 21.81
CA GLY A 132 -8.03 -17.16 21.89
C GLY A 132 -8.69 -17.32 20.50
N ALA A 133 -9.91 -17.84 20.48
CA ALA A 133 -10.66 -18.01 19.24
C ALA A 133 -11.07 -16.68 18.57
N ASP A 134 -11.11 -15.59 19.35
CA ASP A 134 -11.64 -14.27 18.92
C ASP A 134 -10.56 -13.21 18.67
N SER A 135 -9.27 -13.54 18.74
CA SER A 135 -8.26 -12.53 18.40
C SER A 135 -8.29 -12.25 16.91
N SER A 136 -8.78 -11.07 16.55
CA SER A 136 -8.72 -10.58 15.18
C SER A 136 -7.24 -10.52 14.75
N LYS A 137 -6.84 -11.50 13.93
CA LYS A 137 -5.49 -11.56 13.35
C LYS A 137 -5.40 -10.46 12.31
N ILE A 138 -4.89 -9.31 12.71
CA ILE A 138 -4.75 -8.12 11.85
C ILE A 138 -3.26 -7.90 11.57
N GLU A 139 -2.91 -7.85 10.30
CA GLU A 139 -1.60 -7.40 9.83
C GLU A 139 -1.71 -5.92 9.44
N THR A 140 -0.85 -5.10 10.01
CA THR A 140 -0.72 -3.70 9.64
C THR A 140 0.42 -3.53 8.65
N LYS A 141 0.10 -3.14 7.42
CA LYS A 141 1.09 -2.81 6.40
C LYS A 141 1.20 -1.30 6.25
N ARG A 142 2.42 -0.82 6.11
CA ARG A 142 2.74 0.60 5.98
C ARG A 142 3.44 0.85 4.67
N TYR A 143 2.94 1.82 3.93
CA TYR A 143 3.47 2.20 2.63
C TYR A 143 3.79 3.68 2.61
N PHE A 144 4.90 4.00 1.99
CA PHE A 144 5.30 5.37 1.72
C PHE A 144 5.34 5.57 0.21
N THR A 145 4.52 6.49 -0.28
CA THR A 145 4.44 6.84 -1.70
C THR A 145 5.02 8.23 -1.91
N PHE A 146 5.91 8.35 -2.87
CA PHE A 146 6.44 9.63 -3.29
C PHE A 146 6.20 9.82 -4.79
N SER A 147 5.92 11.06 -5.17
CA SER A 147 5.62 11.44 -6.55
C SER A 147 6.44 12.65 -6.95
N VAL A 148 6.99 12.61 -8.18
CA VAL A 148 7.86 13.64 -8.76
C VAL A 148 7.34 14.01 -10.13
N LYS A 149 7.43 15.27 -10.49
CA LYS A 149 7.06 15.78 -11.82
C LYS A 149 8.29 16.15 -12.62
#